data_544ceb93a3a164acbd2b380ffbb3bce8
#
_entry.id   544ceb93a3a164acbd2b380ffbb3bce8
#
_cell.length_a   1.000
_cell.length_b   1.000
_cell.length_c   1.000
_cell.angle_alpha   90.00
_cell.angle_beta   90.00
_cell.angle_gamma   90.00
#
_symmetry.space_group_name_H-M   'P 1'
#
loop_
_entity.id
_entity.type
_entity.pdbx_description
1 polymer ?
#
loop_
_entity_poly.entity_id
_entity_poly.type
_entity_poly.pdbx_seq_one_letter_code
_entity_poly.pdbx_strand_id
1 'polypeptide(L)'
;MRALRHPLFYALFFAGIPLAAQEQLKAFATCSADTTWRPEVLAFVRNTEFFHPAEQGRTRFGVLVGTRRRFDAGAGRTVDLGVLVHQAFGAGPKFLPLVMLRHQTSWSEVNFGSITDRGHGLPRQLINPDLFYSVPVAYGLSGTAQSGGFRAHYWAEWLSAIDYGSPFKERIHAGGTAGWSRGKFALNGLVQYHHVGGQIDSDPGPGGNRLNFGALGSAGIGSSVVKVAQLYYADPLQVFSAERRGRGTSAEFLLRLHPKVQAEFSYWNGSNFQAPLGQGLFQSRNPEDPGAWHQKSRQLLGFALAYEGSSSARLRFWYDLGGRGWQPSVTWVRYLVLDPLEGSKRSRGRVPQ
;
A
#
# COMPACT_ATOMS: atom_id res chain seq x y z
N MET A 1 -24.79 4.27 -32.61
CA MET A 1 -24.18 5.25 -31.67
C MET A 1 -23.26 4.50 -30.72
N ARG A 2 -21.96 4.53 -30.96
CA ARG A 2 -20.94 3.90 -30.10
C ARG A 2 -20.52 4.91 -29.04
N ALA A 3 -20.87 4.64 -27.78
CA ALA A 3 -20.41 5.42 -26.64
C ALA A 3 -18.91 5.21 -26.45
N LEU A 4 -18.13 6.24 -26.71
CA LEU A 4 -16.71 6.32 -26.34
C LEU A 4 -16.62 6.33 -24.81
N ARG A 5 -16.31 5.17 -24.24
CA ARG A 5 -15.96 5.03 -22.82
C ARG A 5 -14.52 5.53 -22.65
N HIS A 6 -14.32 6.70 -22.09
CA HIS A 6 -13.02 7.23 -21.72
C HIS A 6 -12.51 6.53 -20.44
N PRO A 7 -11.51 5.66 -20.48
CA PRO A 7 -10.92 5.03 -19.29
C PRO A 7 -10.09 5.99 -18.44
N LEU A 8 -9.81 7.21 -18.93
CA LEU A 8 -8.97 8.20 -18.25
C LEU A 8 -9.62 8.89 -17.02
N PHE A 9 -10.93 8.81 -16.87
CA PHE A 9 -11.64 9.50 -15.79
C PHE A 9 -11.60 8.76 -14.44
N TYR A 10 -11.29 7.46 -14.44
CA TYR A 10 -11.37 6.62 -13.23
C TYR A 10 -10.09 6.56 -12.41
N ALA A 11 -8.93 6.95 -12.97
CA ALA A 11 -7.65 6.91 -12.28
C ALA A 11 -7.45 8.01 -11.23
N LEU A 12 -8.26 9.07 -11.23
CA LEU A 12 -8.08 10.26 -10.38
C LEU A 12 -8.74 10.17 -8.99
N PHE A 13 -9.58 9.19 -8.72
CA PHE A 13 -10.44 9.20 -7.53
C PHE A 13 -9.95 8.40 -6.32
N PHE A 14 -8.90 7.59 -6.45
CA PHE A 14 -8.37 6.77 -5.36
C PHE A 14 -7.00 7.24 -4.82
N ALA A 15 -6.65 8.48 -5.02
CA ALA A 15 -5.40 9.05 -4.60
C ALA A 15 -5.35 9.38 -3.09
N GLY A 16 -5.58 8.41 -2.25
CA GLY A 16 -5.25 8.46 -0.82
C GLY A 16 -3.76 8.31 -0.53
N ILE A 17 -2.93 8.02 -1.55
CA ILE A 17 -1.54 7.64 -1.41
C ILE A 17 -0.68 8.48 -2.36
N PRO A 18 0.57 8.78 -1.99
CA PRO A 18 1.50 9.54 -2.82
C PRO A 18 1.68 8.90 -4.20
N LEU A 19 1.21 9.57 -5.23
CA LEU A 19 0.88 9.00 -6.54
C LEU A 19 2.06 8.36 -7.30
N ALA A 20 3.24 8.96 -7.28
CA ALA A 20 4.27 8.62 -8.25
C ALA A 20 4.94 7.24 -8.13
N ALA A 21 5.67 7.01 -7.04
CA ALA A 21 6.35 5.71 -6.85
C ALA A 21 5.35 4.59 -6.60
N GLN A 22 4.20 4.93 -6.02
CA GLN A 22 3.15 3.98 -5.71
C GLN A 22 2.28 3.64 -6.93
N GLU A 23 2.10 4.54 -7.89
CA GLU A 23 1.48 4.24 -9.17
C GLU A 23 2.29 3.20 -9.96
N GLN A 24 3.62 3.32 -9.97
CA GLN A 24 4.48 2.31 -10.62
C GLN A 24 4.46 0.98 -9.85
N LEU A 25 4.43 1.02 -8.52
CA LEU A 25 4.23 -0.17 -7.69
C LEU A 25 2.85 -0.79 -7.91
N LYS A 26 1.81 0.02 -7.99
CA LYS A 26 0.46 -0.44 -8.35
C LYS A 26 0.42 -1.00 -9.76
N ALA A 27 1.03 -0.33 -10.73
CA ALA A 27 1.10 -0.83 -12.10
C ALA A 27 1.77 -2.21 -12.12
N PHE A 28 2.89 -2.39 -11.42
CA PHE A 28 3.55 -3.69 -11.26
C PHE A 28 2.68 -4.69 -10.50
N ALA A 29 2.02 -4.26 -9.42
CA ALA A 29 1.15 -5.11 -8.59
C ALA A 29 -0.15 -5.50 -9.30
N THR A 30 -0.71 -4.58 -10.11
CA THR A 30 -1.96 -4.78 -10.85
C THR A 30 -1.74 -5.18 -12.29
N CYS A 31 -0.49 -5.48 -12.67
CA CYS A 31 -0.17 -5.84 -14.03
C CYS A 31 -1.24 -6.74 -14.61
N SER A 32 -1.81 -6.27 -15.66
CA SER A 32 -2.82 -6.96 -16.42
C SER A 32 -2.26 -8.32 -16.81
N ALA A 33 -2.67 -9.37 -16.09
CA ALA A 33 -2.38 -10.71 -16.55
C ALA A 33 -3.00 -10.81 -17.93
N ASP A 34 -2.13 -10.82 -18.94
CA ASP A 34 -2.50 -11.04 -20.32
C ASP A 34 -2.55 -12.55 -20.55
N THR A 35 -3.10 -12.96 -21.66
CA THR A 35 -3.05 -14.34 -22.13
C THR A 35 -1.62 -14.80 -22.47
N THR A 36 -0.66 -13.87 -22.51
CA THR A 36 0.77 -14.10 -22.76
C THR A 36 1.63 -13.88 -21.52
N TRP A 37 2.73 -14.60 -21.41
CA TRP A 37 3.75 -14.36 -20.37
C TRP A 37 4.51 -13.08 -20.70
N ARG A 38 4.36 -12.06 -19.85
CA ARG A 38 5.09 -10.78 -19.97
C ARG A 38 5.95 -10.59 -18.74
N PRO A 39 7.27 -10.64 -18.87
CA PRO A 39 8.16 -10.28 -17.78
C PRO A 39 8.08 -8.79 -17.47
N GLU A 40 8.06 -8.49 -16.20
CA GLU A 40 8.03 -7.13 -15.66
C GLU A 40 9.13 -6.94 -14.66
N VAL A 41 9.71 -5.76 -14.66
CA VAL A 41 10.82 -5.41 -13.78
C VAL A 41 10.48 -4.10 -13.07
N LEU A 42 10.61 -4.10 -11.76
CA LEU A 42 10.54 -2.91 -10.94
C LEU A 42 11.82 -2.77 -10.14
N ALA A 43 12.65 -1.81 -10.50
CA ALA A 43 13.83 -1.43 -9.72
C ALA A 43 13.46 -0.33 -8.72
N PHE A 44 14.02 -0.39 -7.52
CA PHE A 44 13.74 0.60 -6.48
C PHE A 44 14.95 0.91 -5.61
N VAL A 45 15.00 2.16 -5.17
CA VAL A 45 15.84 2.66 -4.08
C VAL A 45 14.96 3.42 -3.12
N ARG A 46 15.01 3.08 -1.85
CA ARG A 46 14.33 3.80 -0.79
C ARG A 46 15.27 3.95 0.39
N ASN A 47 15.60 5.17 0.72
CA ASN A 47 16.33 5.53 1.91
C ASN A 47 15.42 6.35 2.83
N THR A 48 15.39 6.02 4.10
CA THR A 48 14.69 6.76 5.15
C THR A 48 15.62 6.87 6.33
N GLU A 49 15.96 8.09 6.72
CA GLU A 49 16.75 8.39 7.89
C GLU A 49 15.84 8.93 8.99
N PHE A 50 16.09 8.51 10.22
CA PHE A 50 15.36 8.97 11.39
C PHE A 50 16.34 9.57 12.39
N PHE A 51 16.15 10.81 12.72
CA PHE A 51 16.88 11.49 13.80
C PHE A 51 16.03 11.57 15.07
N HIS A 52 15.21 10.53 15.28
CA HIS A 52 14.32 10.39 16.43
C HIS A 52 14.24 8.91 16.83
N PRO A 53 14.21 8.56 18.13
CA PRO A 53 14.23 7.16 18.59
C PRO A 53 12.96 6.36 18.24
N ALA A 54 11.94 7.00 17.67
CA ALA A 54 10.67 6.36 17.32
C ALA A 54 10.79 5.31 16.22
N GLU A 55 11.77 5.42 15.33
CA GLU A 55 11.94 4.50 14.22
C GLU A 55 13.42 4.48 13.78
N GLN A 56 13.86 3.37 13.26
CA GLN A 56 15.23 3.23 12.75
C GLN A 56 15.31 3.60 11.28
N GLY A 57 16.39 4.27 10.88
CA GLY A 57 16.72 4.53 9.49
C GLY A 57 16.92 3.23 8.72
N ARG A 58 16.42 3.19 7.48
CA ARG A 58 16.50 1.99 6.62
C ARG A 58 16.79 2.37 5.19
N THR A 59 17.81 1.77 4.62
CA THR A 59 18.05 1.80 3.17
C THR A 59 17.61 0.48 2.56
N ARG A 60 16.75 0.56 1.59
CA ARG A 60 16.30 -0.58 0.80
C ARG A 60 16.55 -0.30 -0.67
N PHE A 61 17.21 -1.20 -1.36
CA PHE A 61 17.37 -1.15 -2.80
C PHE A 61 17.36 -2.57 -3.36
N GLY A 62 16.80 -2.71 -4.54
CA GLY A 62 16.61 -4.03 -5.13
C GLY A 62 15.77 -4.01 -6.39
N VAL A 63 15.41 -5.20 -6.82
CA VAL A 63 14.57 -5.44 -7.98
C VAL A 63 13.47 -6.44 -7.64
N LEU A 64 12.30 -6.20 -8.20
CA LEU A 64 11.22 -7.17 -8.34
C LEU A 64 11.15 -7.57 -9.81
N VAL A 65 11.21 -8.85 -10.10
CA VAL A 65 11.03 -9.39 -11.45
C VAL A 65 9.86 -10.37 -11.40
N GLY A 66 8.80 -10.05 -12.11
CA GLY A 66 7.59 -10.87 -12.12
C GLY A 66 7.15 -11.24 -13.51
N THR A 67 6.46 -12.35 -13.61
CA THR A 67 5.68 -12.72 -14.79
C THR A 67 4.46 -13.50 -14.34
N ARG A 68 3.34 -13.28 -15.03
CA ARG A 68 2.11 -14.03 -14.80
C ARG A 68 1.29 -14.13 -16.07
N ARG A 69 0.50 -15.19 -16.12
CA ARG A 69 -0.42 -15.45 -17.21
C ARG A 69 -1.81 -15.69 -16.67
N ARG A 70 -2.81 -15.17 -17.37
CA ARG A 70 -4.23 -15.36 -17.08
C ARG A 70 -4.79 -16.47 -17.93
N PHE A 71 -5.55 -17.35 -17.29
CA PHE A 71 -6.32 -18.40 -17.90
C PHE A 71 -7.80 -18.12 -17.67
N ASP A 72 -8.59 -18.09 -18.72
CA ASP A 72 -10.04 -17.96 -18.61
C ASP A 72 -10.63 -19.33 -18.19
N ALA A 73 -11.43 -19.31 -17.14
CA ALA A 73 -12.18 -20.47 -16.63
C ALA A 73 -13.68 -20.36 -16.89
N GLY A 74 -14.11 -19.40 -17.72
CA GLY A 74 -15.50 -19.15 -18.08
C GLY A 74 -16.33 -18.51 -16.99
N ALA A 75 -17.51 -18.00 -17.34
CA ALA A 75 -18.47 -17.38 -16.42
C ALA A 75 -17.88 -16.28 -15.53
N GLY A 76 -17.01 -15.44 -16.07
CA GLY A 76 -16.34 -14.35 -15.33
C GLY A 76 -15.27 -14.84 -14.33
N ARG A 77 -14.83 -16.09 -14.44
CA ARG A 77 -13.78 -16.66 -13.59
C ARG A 77 -12.47 -16.72 -14.34
N THR A 78 -11.39 -16.38 -13.66
CA THR A 78 -10.03 -16.51 -14.21
C THR A 78 -9.08 -17.06 -13.16
N VAL A 79 -8.02 -17.68 -13.64
CA VAL A 79 -6.90 -18.13 -12.82
C VAL A 79 -5.65 -17.42 -13.32
N ASP A 80 -5.00 -16.65 -12.46
CA ASP A 80 -3.70 -16.06 -12.74
C ASP A 80 -2.61 -16.94 -12.10
N LEU A 81 -1.65 -17.38 -12.89
CA LEU A 81 -0.47 -18.15 -12.43
C LEU A 81 0.79 -17.39 -12.78
N GLY A 82 1.76 -17.38 -11.88
CA GLY A 82 3.01 -16.70 -12.12
C GLY A 82 4.04 -16.87 -11.01
N VAL A 83 5.11 -16.10 -11.11
CA VAL A 83 6.17 -16.03 -10.10
C VAL A 83 6.69 -14.60 -10.00
N LEU A 84 7.03 -14.20 -8.80
CA LEU A 84 7.72 -12.96 -8.49
C LEU A 84 9.05 -13.30 -7.82
N VAL A 85 10.14 -12.80 -8.37
CA VAL A 85 11.46 -12.83 -7.76
C VAL A 85 11.71 -11.49 -7.08
N HIS A 86 11.92 -11.51 -5.78
CA HIS A 86 12.29 -10.34 -5.00
C HIS A 86 13.76 -10.44 -4.65
N GLN A 87 14.58 -9.60 -5.24
CA GLN A 87 16.00 -9.46 -4.96
C GLN A 87 16.25 -8.13 -4.25
N ALA A 88 16.32 -8.15 -2.93
CA ALA A 88 16.91 -7.05 -2.17
C ALA A 88 18.44 -7.18 -2.24
N PHE A 89 19.16 -6.11 -2.59
CA PHE A 89 20.62 -6.17 -2.65
C PHE A 89 21.20 -6.28 -1.23
N GLY A 90 22.13 -7.20 -1.07
CA GLY A 90 22.67 -7.59 0.23
C GLY A 90 21.94 -8.79 0.87
N ALA A 91 20.88 -9.33 0.24
CA ALA A 91 20.18 -10.54 0.68
C ALA A 91 20.03 -11.54 -0.47
N GLY A 92 19.70 -12.78 -0.15
CA GLY A 92 19.38 -13.79 -1.15
C GLY A 92 18.05 -13.51 -1.86
N PRO A 93 17.88 -14.00 -3.11
CA PRO A 93 16.63 -13.87 -3.83
C PRO A 93 15.50 -14.65 -3.15
N LYS A 94 14.30 -14.09 -3.15
CA LYS A 94 13.08 -14.77 -2.70
C LYS A 94 12.17 -15.03 -3.90
N PHE A 95 11.74 -16.28 -4.04
CA PHE A 95 10.78 -16.71 -5.07
C PHE A 95 9.40 -16.75 -4.43
N LEU A 96 8.48 -15.98 -4.96
CA LEU A 96 7.12 -15.86 -4.45
C LEU A 96 6.15 -16.37 -5.53
N PRO A 97 5.44 -17.47 -5.29
CA PRO A 97 4.44 -17.93 -6.25
C PRO A 97 3.29 -16.93 -6.34
N LEU A 98 2.83 -16.69 -7.55
CA LEU A 98 1.64 -15.88 -7.83
C LEU A 98 0.54 -16.82 -8.31
N VAL A 99 -0.43 -17.05 -7.44
CA VAL A 99 -1.62 -17.85 -7.74
C VAL A 99 -2.83 -17.06 -7.30
N MET A 100 -3.73 -16.75 -8.22
CA MET A 100 -4.93 -15.98 -7.91
C MET A 100 -6.13 -16.58 -8.65
N LEU A 101 -7.15 -16.93 -7.90
CA LEU A 101 -8.48 -17.23 -8.41
C LEU A 101 -9.30 -15.95 -8.36
N ARG A 102 -9.86 -15.55 -9.48
CA ARG A 102 -10.66 -14.34 -9.61
C ARG A 102 -12.06 -14.69 -10.10
N HIS A 103 -13.03 -14.07 -9.49
CA HIS A 103 -14.40 -14.03 -9.99
C HIS A 103 -14.84 -12.58 -10.18
N GLN A 104 -15.25 -12.23 -11.39
CA GLN A 104 -15.63 -10.87 -11.76
C GLN A 104 -17.05 -10.85 -12.31
N THR A 105 -17.85 -9.91 -11.81
CA THR A 105 -19.16 -9.56 -12.33
C THR A 105 -19.15 -8.13 -12.90
N SER A 106 -20.28 -7.60 -13.34
CA SER A 106 -20.38 -6.21 -13.81
C SER A 106 -20.15 -5.16 -12.72
N TRP A 107 -20.32 -5.51 -11.44
CA TRP A 107 -20.24 -4.59 -10.30
C TRP A 107 -19.29 -5.02 -9.20
N SER A 108 -18.76 -6.23 -9.23
CA SER A 108 -17.86 -6.74 -8.18
C SER A 108 -16.75 -7.63 -8.73
N GLU A 109 -15.67 -7.70 -7.99
CA GLU A 109 -14.54 -8.60 -8.19
C GLU A 109 -14.17 -9.21 -6.84
N VAL A 110 -13.97 -10.53 -6.82
CA VAL A 110 -13.48 -11.28 -5.65
C VAL A 110 -12.24 -12.05 -6.08
N ASN A 111 -11.18 -11.97 -5.28
CA ASN A 111 -9.89 -12.59 -5.52
C ASN A 111 -9.51 -13.46 -4.32
N PHE A 112 -9.04 -14.68 -4.57
CA PHE A 112 -8.47 -15.57 -3.57
C PHE A 112 -7.07 -16.02 -4.01
N GLY A 113 -6.09 -15.87 -3.14
CA GLY A 113 -4.70 -16.22 -3.39
C GLY A 113 -3.75 -15.06 -3.19
N SER A 114 -2.90 -14.77 -4.17
CA SER A 114 -1.84 -13.76 -4.07
C SER A 114 -2.40 -12.33 -4.09
N ILE A 115 -2.11 -11.54 -3.07
CA ILE A 115 -2.45 -10.12 -2.97
C ILE A 115 -1.17 -9.31 -3.16
N THR A 116 -1.09 -8.56 -4.25
CA THR A 116 0.06 -7.74 -4.62
C THR A 116 -0.15 -6.24 -4.34
N ASP A 117 -1.39 -5.74 -4.34
CA ASP A 117 -1.70 -4.37 -3.85
C ASP A 117 -1.87 -4.38 -2.32
N ARG A 118 -0.73 -4.30 -1.61
CA ARG A 118 -0.66 -4.30 -0.16
C ARG A 118 -1.12 -3.00 0.50
N GLY A 119 -1.39 -1.96 -0.30
CA GLY A 119 -1.81 -0.65 0.21
C GLY A 119 -3.28 -0.57 0.60
N HIS A 120 -4.12 -1.37 -0.01
CA HIS A 120 -5.58 -1.43 0.22
C HIS A 120 -6.28 -0.07 0.19
N GLY A 121 -5.66 0.97 -0.38
CA GLY A 121 -6.18 2.33 -0.32
C GLY A 121 -6.08 3.00 1.06
N LEU A 122 -5.39 2.40 2.02
CA LEU A 122 -5.19 2.93 3.36
C LEU A 122 -4.15 4.05 3.38
N PRO A 123 -4.30 5.05 4.28
CA PRO A 123 -3.29 6.06 4.49
C PRO A 123 -2.05 5.47 5.19
N ARG A 124 -0.89 6.13 5.01
CA ARG A 124 0.40 5.70 5.57
C ARG A 124 0.44 5.56 7.10
N GLN A 125 -0.46 6.23 7.78
CA GLN A 125 -0.66 6.10 9.22
C GLN A 125 -1.12 4.70 9.61
N LEU A 126 -1.83 4.01 8.71
CA LEU A 126 -2.40 2.69 8.92
C LEU A 126 -1.61 1.57 8.24
N ILE A 127 -0.94 1.87 7.12
CA ILE A 127 -0.11 0.89 6.42
C ILE A 127 1.20 1.52 5.96
N ASN A 128 2.32 0.90 6.37
CA ASN A 128 3.64 1.38 6.03
C ASN A 128 3.94 1.10 4.54
N PRO A 129 4.23 2.13 3.74
CA PRO A 129 4.60 1.94 2.33
C PRO A 129 5.82 1.04 2.11
N ASP A 130 6.66 0.84 3.12
CA ASP A 130 7.84 -0.01 3.03
C ASP A 130 7.51 -1.50 2.89
N LEU A 131 6.27 -1.90 3.22
CA LEU A 131 5.80 -3.26 3.01
C LEU A 131 5.86 -3.67 1.54
N PHE A 132 5.65 -2.76 0.60
CA PHE A 132 5.78 -3.03 -0.83
C PHE A 132 7.19 -3.50 -1.23
N TYR A 133 8.22 -3.00 -0.54
CA TYR A 133 9.62 -3.30 -0.83
C TYR A 133 10.15 -4.48 -0.01
N SER A 134 9.49 -4.86 1.08
CA SER A 134 9.97 -5.93 1.97
C SER A 134 9.17 -7.22 1.85
N VAL A 135 7.87 -7.10 1.67
CA VAL A 135 6.91 -8.22 1.55
C VAL A 135 5.93 -7.86 0.44
N PRO A 136 6.33 -7.93 -0.83
CA PRO A 136 5.52 -7.45 -1.97
C PRO A 136 4.26 -8.28 -2.23
N VAL A 137 4.18 -9.50 -1.70
CA VAL A 137 3.04 -10.40 -1.85
C VAL A 137 2.55 -10.84 -0.48
N ALA A 138 1.25 -10.79 -0.27
CA ALA A 138 0.55 -11.54 0.78
C ALA A 138 -0.41 -12.55 0.15
N TYR A 139 -0.96 -13.42 0.96
CA TYR A 139 -1.91 -14.43 0.50
C TYR A 139 -3.20 -14.32 1.31
N GLY A 140 -4.33 -14.46 0.63
CA GLY A 140 -5.60 -14.32 1.30
C GLY A 140 -6.78 -14.10 0.36
N LEU A 141 -7.73 -13.33 0.85
CA LEU A 141 -8.95 -12.94 0.14
C LEU A 141 -8.97 -11.42 -0.03
N SER A 142 -9.34 -10.94 -1.21
CA SER A 142 -9.67 -9.54 -1.41
C SER A 142 -10.81 -9.37 -2.40
N GLY A 143 -11.48 -8.22 -2.35
CA GLY A 143 -12.49 -7.93 -3.36
C GLY A 143 -12.86 -6.47 -3.40
N THR A 144 -13.51 -6.11 -4.49
CA THR A 144 -14.04 -4.77 -4.74
C THR A 144 -15.49 -4.86 -5.19
N ALA A 145 -16.28 -3.87 -4.81
CA ALA A 145 -17.60 -3.66 -5.34
C ALA A 145 -17.76 -2.20 -5.74
N GLN A 146 -18.44 -1.92 -6.86
CA GLN A 146 -18.68 -0.56 -7.33
C GLN A 146 -20.03 -0.43 -8.00
N SER A 147 -20.73 0.66 -7.70
CA SER A 147 -22.00 1.00 -8.33
C SER A 147 -22.21 2.51 -8.28
N GLY A 148 -22.42 3.14 -9.43
CA GLY A 148 -22.50 4.60 -9.51
C GLY A 148 -21.26 5.27 -8.96
N GLY A 149 -21.42 6.18 -7.98
CA GLY A 149 -20.33 6.84 -7.28
C GLY A 149 -19.81 6.09 -6.06
N PHE A 150 -20.40 4.95 -5.69
CA PHE A 150 -20.01 4.12 -4.55
C PHE A 150 -18.95 3.11 -4.94
N ARG A 151 -17.95 2.93 -4.06
CA ARG A 151 -16.96 1.86 -4.15
C ARG A 151 -16.64 1.31 -2.77
N ALA A 152 -16.52 -0.01 -2.68
CA ALA A 152 -16.02 -0.71 -1.52
C ALA A 152 -14.84 -1.61 -1.92
N HIS A 153 -13.92 -1.79 -0.98
CA HIS A 153 -12.82 -2.74 -1.07
C HIS A 153 -12.68 -3.45 0.27
N TYR A 154 -12.41 -4.75 0.27
CA TYR A 154 -12.18 -5.53 1.47
C TYR A 154 -11.05 -6.52 1.26
N TRP A 155 -10.41 -6.95 2.35
CA TRP A 155 -9.32 -7.92 2.33
C TRP A 155 -9.23 -8.69 3.64
N ALA A 156 -8.61 -9.86 3.56
CA ALA A 156 -8.10 -10.64 4.68
C ALA A 156 -6.79 -11.30 4.23
N GLU A 157 -5.67 -10.93 4.84
CA GLU A 157 -4.32 -11.38 4.49
C GLU A 157 -3.73 -12.19 5.63
N TRP A 158 -3.15 -13.36 5.33
CA TRP A 158 -2.26 -14.06 6.24
C TRP A 158 -0.86 -13.49 6.09
N LEU A 159 -0.39 -12.78 7.12
CA LEU A 159 0.98 -12.25 7.20
C LEU A 159 1.96 -13.32 7.65
N SER A 160 1.53 -14.23 8.52
CA SER A 160 2.21 -15.47 8.88
C SER A 160 1.18 -16.54 9.23
N ALA A 161 1.21 -17.66 8.53
CA ALA A 161 0.50 -18.87 8.88
C ALA A 161 1.36 -19.72 9.82
N ILE A 162 0.74 -20.50 10.69
CA ILE A 162 1.41 -21.35 11.66
C ILE A 162 1.06 -22.82 11.45
N ASP A 163 2.06 -23.67 11.69
CA ASP A 163 1.93 -25.10 11.90
C ASP A 163 2.14 -25.43 13.38
N TYR A 164 1.88 -26.67 13.76
CA TYR A 164 2.09 -27.13 15.13
C TYR A 164 3.55 -26.93 15.57
N GLY A 165 3.75 -26.20 16.68
CA GLY A 165 5.07 -25.90 17.20
C GLY A 165 5.81 -24.75 16.51
N SER A 166 5.17 -23.99 15.63
CA SER A 166 5.79 -22.81 15.01
C SER A 166 6.40 -21.88 16.05
N PRO A 167 7.63 -21.36 15.83
CA PRO A 167 8.31 -20.47 16.81
C PRO A 167 7.81 -19.01 16.74
N PHE A 168 6.72 -18.76 16.07
CA PHE A 168 6.08 -17.45 15.92
C PHE A 168 4.56 -17.61 15.88
N LYS A 169 3.85 -16.53 16.20
CA LYS A 169 2.39 -16.50 16.18
C LYS A 169 1.81 -16.30 14.80
N GLU A 170 0.60 -16.81 14.59
CA GLU A 170 -0.22 -16.44 13.47
C GLU A 170 -0.47 -14.92 13.46
N ARG A 171 -0.42 -14.35 12.24
CA ARG A 171 -0.71 -12.93 12.04
C ARG A 171 -1.66 -12.77 10.89
N ILE A 172 -2.80 -12.15 11.15
CA ILE A 172 -3.83 -11.86 10.16
C ILE A 172 -4.04 -10.34 10.10
N HIS A 173 -4.14 -9.82 8.90
CA HIS A 173 -4.53 -8.46 8.63
C HIS A 173 -5.79 -8.47 7.76
N ALA A 174 -6.87 -7.92 8.27
CA ALA A 174 -8.14 -7.82 7.56
C ALA A 174 -8.69 -6.41 7.63
N GLY A 175 -9.56 -6.08 6.70
CA GLY A 175 -10.20 -4.77 6.73
C GLY A 175 -11.08 -4.49 5.54
N GLY A 176 -11.53 -3.24 5.48
CA GLY A 176 -12.31 -2.73 4.37
C GLY A 176 -12.32 -1.22 4.30
N THR A 177 -12.53 -0.72 3.11
CA THR A 177 -12.83 0.68 2.83
C THR A 177 -14.13 0.75 2.04
N ALA A 178 -14.96 1.75 2.34
CA ALA A 178 -16.16 2.01 1.56
C ALA A 178 -16.35 3.51 1.43
N GLY A 179 -16.66 3.97 0.23
CA GLY A 179 -16.75 5.39 -0.01
C GLY A 179 -17.63 5.75 -1.18
N TRP A 180 -17.92 7.03 -1.23
CA TRP A 180 -18.70 7.65 -2.26
C TRP A 180 -17.95 8.85 -2.84
N SER A 181 -18.05 9.02 -4.15
CA SER A 181 -17.44 10.14 -4.85
C SER A 181 -18.42 10.80 -5.81
N ARG A 182 -18.38 12.12 -5.85
CA ARG A 182 -19.16 12.94 -6.80
C ARG A 182 -18.38 14.19 -7.21
N GLY A 183 -18.11 14.31 -8.50
CA GLY A 183 -17.34 15.41 -9.03
C GLY A 183 -15.92 15.45 -8.41
N LYS A 184 -15.61 16.51 -7.69
CA LYS A 184 -14.30 16.72 -7.05
C LYS A 184 -14.26 16.29 -5.57
N PHE A 185 -15.35 15.73 -5.04
CA PHE A 185 -15.47 15.34 -3.64
C PHE A 185 -15.47 13.82 -3.51
N ALA A 186 -14.79 13.31 -2.50
CA ALA A 186 -14.90 11.93 -2.07
C ALA A 186 -14.89 11.82 -0.55
N LEU A 187 -15.67 10.86 -0.03
CA LEU A 187 -15.71 10.50 1.39
C LEU A 187 -15.60 8.99 1.49
N ASN A 188 -14.69 8.52 2.32
CA ASN A 188 -14.43 7.10 2.54
C ASN A 188 -14.43 6.79 4.03
N GLY A 189 -15.14 5.77 4.45
CA GLY A 189 -14.96 5.09 5.73
C GLY A 189 -13.94 3.96 5.59
N LEU A 190 -13.24 3.64 6.66
CA LEU A 190 -12.30 2.53 6.69
C LEU A 190 -12.31 1.80 8.01
N VAL A 191 -11.99 0.53 7.97
CA VAL A 191 -11.73 -0.33 9.13
C VAL A 191 -10.56 -1.25 8.81
N GLN A 192 -9.69 -1.48 9.81
CA GLN A 192 -8.53 -2.36 9.71
C GLN A 192 -8.41 -3.13 11.03
N TYR A 193 -8.29 -4.44 10.93
CA TYR A 193 -8.11 -5.35 12.06
C TYR A 193 -6.79 -6.10 11.90
N HIS A 194 -6.01 -6.14 12.96
CA HIS A 194 -4.77 -6.89 13.02
C HIS A 194 -4.84 -7.84 14.20
N HIS A 195 -4.68 -9.13 13.89
CA HIS A 195 -4.65 -10.22 14.86
C HIS A 195 -3.23 -10.78 14.96
N VAL A 196 -2.80 -11.00 16.19
CA VAL A 196 -1.61 -11.79 16.53
C VAL A 196 -2.03 -12.82 17.54
N GLY A 197 -1.96 -14.10 17.20
CA GLY A 197 -2.43 -15.17 18.03
C GLY A 197 -1.97 -16.52 17.51
N GLY A 198 -2.63 -17.56 18.01
CA GLY A 198 -2.37 -18.95 17.69
C GLY A 198 -2.60 -19.79 18.93
N GLN A 199 -2.93 -21.07 18.73
CA GLN A 199 -3.10 -22.05 19.80
C GLN A 199 -2.13 -23.21 19.68
N ILE A 200 -1.40 -23.28 18.56
CA ILE A 200 -0.52 -24.39 18.22
C ILE A 200 0.94 -23.96 18.04
N ASP A 201 1.23 -22.68 18.23
CA ASP A 201 2.59 -22.14 18.22
C ASP A 201 3.33 -22.41 19.54
N SER A 202 4.64 -22.31 19.53
CA SER A 202 5.52 -22.40 20.69
C SER A 202 6.02 -21.03 21.19
N ASP A 203 5.57 -19.92 20.59
CA ASP A 203 5.95 -18.58 20.98
C ASP A 203 5.22 -18.16 22.27
N PRO A 204 5.94 -17.95 23.40
CA PRO A 204 5.35 -17.54 24.67
C PRO A 204 4.89 -16.08 24.69
N GLY A 205 5.17 -15.32 23.63
CA GLY A 205 4.82 -13.91 23.53
C GLY A 205 3.31 -13.67 23.62
N PRO A 206 2.87 -12.49 24.05
CA PRO A 206 1.45 -12.19 24.12
C PRO A 206 0.84 -12.09 22.73
N GLY A 207 -0.30 -12.72 22.53
CA GLY A 207 -1.18 -12.44 21.42
C GLY A 207 -1.86 -11.07 21.59
N GLY A 208 -2.59 -10.65 20.58
CA GLY A 208 -3.36 -9.42 20.70
C GLY A 208 -4.16 -9.06 19.45
N ASN A 209 -5.15 -8.24 19.69
CA ASN A 209 -6.01 -7.71 18.65
C ASN A 209 -5.88 -6.19 18.59
N ARG A 210 -5.89 -5.64 17.40
CA ARG A 210 -5.83 -4.19 17.19
C ARG A 210 -6.85 -3.82 16.13
N LEU A 211 -7.62 -2.79 16.42
CA LEU A 211 -8.63 -2.24 15.53
C LEU A 211 -8.28 -0.79 15.23
N ASN A 212 -8.20 -0.46 13.96
CA ASN A 212 -8.17 0.91 13.50
C ASN A 212 -9.40 1.17 12.63
N PHE A 213 -10.00 2.35 12.77
CA PHE A 213 -11.13 2.76 11.95
C PHE A 213 -11.11 4.28 11.77
N GLY A 214 -11.85 4.76 10.81
CA GLY A 214 -11.91 6.21 10.57
C GLY A 214 -12.62 6.59 9.29
N ALA A 215 -12.47 7.87 8.96
CA ALA A 215 -13.00 8.45 7.73
C ALA A 215 -11.95 9.34 7.05
N LEU A 216 -12.00 9.36 5.73
CA LEU A 216 -11.18 10.20 4.87
C LEU A 216 -12.09 11.00 3.94
N GLY A 217 -11.93 12.33 3.96
CA GLY A 217 -12.53 13.24 3.00
C GLY A 217 -11.48 13.80 2.05
N SER A 218 -11.86 14.01 0.79
CA SER A 218 -11.01 14.75 -0.15
C SER A 218 -11.82 15.69 -1.03
N ALA A 219 -11.19 16.82 -1.40
CA ALA A 219 -11.77 17.83 -2.28
C ALA A 219 -10.73 18.31 -3.29
N GLY A 220 -11.11 18.36 -4.57
CA GLY A 220 -10.29 18.93 -5.64
C GLY A 220 -10.53 20.44 -5.77
N ILE A 221 -9.46 21.24 -5.77
CA ILE A 221 -9.48 22.70 -5.90
C ILE A 221 -8.53 23.08 -7.03
N GLY A 222 -9.08 23.36 -8.21
CA GLY A 222 -8.24 23.59 -9.40
C GLY A 222 -7.42 22.34 -9.74
N SER A 223 -6.09 22.50 -9.79
CA SER A 223 -5.11 21.40 -9.96
C SER A 223 -4.64 20.79 -8.65
N SER A 224 -5.18 21.24 -7.52
CA SER A 224 -4.79 20.82 -6.18
C SER A 224 -5.83 19.88 -5.57
N VAL A 225 -5.42 19.12 -4.55
CA VAL A 225 -6.32 18.28 -3.75
C VAL A 225 -6.05 18.50 -2.27
N VAL A 226 -7.09 18.72 -1.51
CA VAL A 226 -7.06 18.70 -0.04
C VAL A 226 -7.60 17.35 0.42
N LYS A 227 -6.95 16.75 1.42
CA LYS A 227 -7.40 15.53 2.08
C LYS A 227 -7.37 15.72 3.58
N VAL A 228 -8.38 15.20 4.26
CA VAL A 228 -8.46 15.18 5.72
C VAL A 228 -8.85 13.78 6.15
N ALA A 229 -8.19 13.26 7.18
CA ALA A 229 -8.56 11.99 7.77
C ALA A 229 -8.68 12.12 9.28
N GLN A 230 -9.72 11.48 9.83
CA GLN A 230 -9.87 11.25 11.26
C GLN A 230 -9.80 9.75 11.50
N LEU A 231 -8.80 9.32 12.29
CA LEU A 231 -8.46 7.92 12.55
C LEU A 231 -8.57 7.63 14.03
N TYR A 232 -8.97 6.39 14.34
CA TYR A 232 -9.10 5.89 15.69
C TYR A 232 -8.36 4.56 15.82
N TYR A 233 -7.91 4.30 17.03
CA TYR A 233 -7.31 3.05 17.47
C TYR A 233 -8.05 2.51 18.69
N ALA A 234 -8.27 1.21 18.73
CA ALA A 234 -8.81 0.52 19.89
C ALA A 234 -8.24 -0.90 20.01
N ASP A 235 -8.05 -1.36 21.24
CA ASP A 235 -7.89 -2.77 21.55
C ASP A 235 -9.29 -3.34 21.79
N PRO A 236 -9.84 -4.21 20.93
CA PRO A 236 -11.21 -4.66 21.03
C PRO A 236 -11.50 -5.50 22.28
N LEU A 237 -10.48 -6.08 22.90
CA LEU A 237 -10.63 -6.84 24.16
C LEU A 237 -10.58 -5.94 25.41
N GLN A 238 -10.14 -4.69 25.27
CA GLN A 238 -9.96 -3.73 26.38
C GLN A 238 -10.45 -2.33 26.01
N VAL A 239 -11.58 -2.26 25.32
CA VAL A 239 -12.13 -0.98 24.78
C VAL A 239 -12.46 0.05 25.86
N PHE A 240 -12.64 -0.34 27.11
CA PHE A 240 -12.94 0.58 28.21
C PHE A 240 -11.70 1.21 28.85
N SER A 241 -10.49 0.70 28.55
CA SER A 241 -9.26 1.32 29.03
C SER A 241 -8.87 2.53 28.16
N ALA A 242 -8.72 3.71 28.77
CA ALA A 242 -8.31 4.93 28.07
C ALA A 242 -6.91 4.80 27.45
N GLU A 243 -6.03 4.00 28.02
CA GLU A 243 -4.68 3.73 27.48
C GLU A 243 -4.69 2.83 26.24
N ARG A 244 -5.80 2.10 26.02
CA ARG A 244 -6.01 1.19 24.92
C ARG A 244 -6.81 1.83 23.77
N ARG A 245 -6.98 3.14 23.81
CA ARG A 245 -7.63 3.93 22.77
C ARG A 245 -6.74 5.05 22.33
N GLY A 246 -6.80 5.37 21.05
CA GLY A 246 -6.08 6.49 20.47
C GLY A 246 -6.82 7.10 19.31
N ARG A 247 -6.39 8.28 18.93
CA ARG A 247 -6.93 9.01 17.80
C ARG A 247 -5.84 9.73 17.05
N GLY A 248 -6.09 9.99 15.77
CA GLY A 248 -5.19 10.78 14.95
C GLY A 248 -5.95 11.53 13.88
N THR A 249 -5.54 12.76 13.63
CA THR A 249 -6.06 13.61 12.57
C THR A 249 -4.93 13.90 11.60
N SER A 250 -5.15 13.72 10.30
CA SER A 250 -4.23 14.17 9.26
C SER A 250 -4.89 15.14 8.32
N ALA A 251 -4.11 16.09 7.81
CA ALA A 251 -4.46 16.96 6.72
C ALA A 251 -3.33 16.93 5.69
N GLU A 252 -3.69 16.83 4.41
CA GLU A 252 -2.73 16.82 3.30
C GLU A 252 -3.21 17.81 2.22
N PHE A 253 -2.29 18.61 1.71
CA PHE A 253 -2.49 19.47 0.56
C PHE A 253 -1.53 19.06 -0.55
N LEU A 254 -2.08 18.64 -1.67
CA LEU A 254 -1.35 18.20 -2.85
C LEU A 254 -1.46 19.28 -3.91
N LEU A 255 -0.33 19.83 -4.32
CA LEU A 255 -0.24 20.89 -5.32
C LEU A 255 0.48 20.36 -6.56
N ARG A 256 -0.20 20.33 -7.70
CA ARG A 256 0.43 20.00 -8.97
C ARG A 256 1.13 21.23 -9.55
N LEU A 257 2.46 21.22 -9.47
CA LEU A 257 3.31 22.31 -10.00
C LEU A 257 3.52 22.19 -11.52
N HIS A 258 3.57 20.95 -12.01
CA HIS A 258 3.77 20.60 -13.41
C HIS A 258 3.07 19.25 -13.65
N PRO A 259 2.71 18.86 -14.89
CA PRO A 259 2.14 17.53 -15.16
C PRO A 259 2.94 16.35 -14.57
N LYS A 260 4.26 16.52 -14.40
CA LYS A 260 5.17 15.51 -13.82
C LYS A 260 5.70 15.86 -12.43
N VAL A 261 5.31 17.00 -11.84
CA VAL A 261 5.86 17.44 -10.55
C VAL A 261 4.74 17.82 -9.60
N GLN A 262 4.76 17.23 -8.43
CA GLN A 262 3.80 17.48 -7.35
C GLN A 262 4.52 17.83 -6.06
N ALA A 263 4.05 18.86 -5.36
CA ALA A 263 4.38 19.15 -3.97
C ALA A 263 3.27 18.63 -3.05
N GLU A 264 3.64 18.17 -1.86
CA GLU A 264 2.74 17.71 -0.81
C GLU A 264 3.11 18.42 0.49
N PHE A 265 2.12 19.01 1.14
CA PHE A 265 2.21 19.53 2.51
C PHE A 265 1.30 18.67 3.38
N SER A 266 1.80 18.24 4.52
CA SER A 266 1.08 17.32 5.39
C SER A 266 1.17 17.76 6.85
N TYR A 267 0.10 17.53 7.59
CA TYR A 267 0.04 17.68 9.03
C TYR A 267 -0.50 16.40 9.66
N TRP A 268 0.03 16.02 10.80
CA TRP A 268 -0.46 14.93 11.63
C TRP A 268 -0.53 15.35 13.08
N ASN A 269 -1.64 15.00 13.75
CA ASN A 269 -1.80 15.13 15.18
C ASN A 269 -2.38 13.83 15.74
N GLY A 270 -1.56 13.07 16.46
CA GLY A 270 -1.93 11.78 17.06
C GLY A 270 -1.85 11.82 18.58
N SER A 271 -2.82 11.20 19.26
CA SER A 271 -2.83 11.00 20.71
C SER A 271 -3.11 9.54 21.00
N ASN A 272 -2.20 8.87 21.72
CA ASN A 272 -2.21 7.43 21.99
C ASN A 272 -2.42 6.56 20.74
N PHE A 273 -2.12 7.10 19.55
CA PHE A 273 -2.43 6.44 18.29
C PHE A 273 -1.46 5.28 18.03
N GLN A 274 -2.01 4.14 17.61
CA GLN A 274 -1.27 2.94 17.24
C GLN A 274 -1.91 2.33 16.00
N ALA A 275 -1.07 1.83 15.09
CA ALA A 275 -1.49 1.03 13.95
C ALA A 275 -0.36 0.03 13.63
N PRO A 276 -0.52 -1.27 13.90
CA PRO A 276 0.56 -2.25 13.85
C PRO A 276 1.28 -2.36 12.50
N LEU A 277 0.56 -2.11 11.41
CA LEU A 277 1.13 -2.08 10.07
C LEU A 277 1.40 -0.66 9.56
N GLY A 278 1.09 0.36 10.36
CA GLY A 278 1.34 1.76 10.03
C GLY A 278 2.83 2.12 10.09
N GLN A 279 3.18 3.25 9.51
CA GLN A 279 4.52 3.78 9.61
C GLN A 279 4.79 4.23 11.06
N GLY A 280 5.91 3.78 11.65
CA GLY A 280 6.27 4.03 13.05
C GLY A 280 6.30 5.51 13.44
N LEU A 281 6.68 6.37 12.50
CA LEU A 281 6.67 7.82 12.67
C LEU A 281 5.36 8.40 13.24
N PHE A 282 4.21 7.82 12.89
CA PHE A 282 2.89 8.30 13.33
C PHE A 282 2.42 7.66 14.64
N GLN A 283 3.16 6.67 15.16
CA GLN A 283 2.77 5.89 16.32
C GLN A 283 3.12 6.62 17.62
N SER A 284 2.28 6.46 18.63
CA SER A 284 2.57 6.91 20.01
C SER A 284 3.37 5.90 20.82
N ARG A 285 3.41 4.65 20.38
CA ARG A 285 4.23 3.57 20.95
C ARG A 285 5.10 2.94 19.87
N ASN A 286 6.22 2.35 20.30
CA ASN A 286 7.04 1.57 19.39
C ASN A 286 6.26 0.31 18.94
N PRO A 287 6.08 0.08 17.63
CA PRO A 287 5.45 -1.14 17.14
C PRO A 287 6.24 -2.42 17.49
N GLU A 288 7.57 -2.30 17.63
CA GLU A 288 8.48 -3.40 17.96
C GLU A 288 8.59 -3.65 19.48
N ASP A 289 8.31 -2.63 20.29
CA ASP A 289 8.22 -2.71 21.76
C ASP A 289 6.97 -1.96 22.24
N PRO A 290 5.83 -2.63 22.32
CA PRO A 290 4.57 -1.99 22.76
C PRO A 290 4.59 -1.45 24.19
N GLY A 291 5.56 -1.86 25.01
CA GLY A 291 5.79 -1.31 26.34
C GLY A 291 6.44 0.08 26.33
N ALA A 292 7.21 0.38 25.29
CA ALA A 292 7.92 1.63 25.16
C ALA A 292 7.03 2.73 24.54
N TRP A 293 6.79 3.78 25.31
CA TRP A 293 6.14 4.99 24.82
C TRP A 293 7.16 5.91 24.17
N HIS A 294 6.86 6.38 22.96
CA HIS A 294 7.63 7.45 22.36
C HIS A 294 7.14 8.82 22.81
N GLN A 295 5.87 9.10 22.53
CA GLN A 295 5.15 10.31 22.93
C GLN A 295 3.64 10.02 22.93
N LYS A 296 2.94 10.36 24.03
CA LYS A 296 1.48 10.24 24.07
C LYS A 296 0.80 11.06 22.98
N SER A 297 1.31 12.26 22.72
CA SER A 297 0.83 13.14 21.66
C SER A 297 1.96 13.44 20.70
N ARG A 298 1.72 13.25 19.41
CA ARG A 298 2.68 13.51 18.33
C ARG A 298 2.10 14.48 17.32
N GLN A 299 2.85 15.52 17.02
CA GLN A 299 2.50 16.50 16.00
C GLN A 299 3.62 16.56 14.96
N LEU A 300 3.28 16.28 13.72
CA LEU A 300 4.25 16.22 12.63
C LEU A 300 3.84 17.19 11.52
N LEU A 301 4.81 17.91 10.99
CA LEU A 301 4.71 18.63 9.74
C LEU A 301 5.48 17.91 8.66
N GLY A 302 4.88 17.72 7.49
CA GLY A 302 5.47 17.03 6.36
C GLY A 302 5.53 17.91 5.11
N PHE A 303 6.62 17.76 4.36
CA PHE A 303 6.75 18.28 3.01
C PHE A 303 7.29 17.19 2.11
N ALA A 304 6.76 17.07 0.89
CA ALA A 304 7.36 16.21 -0.12
C ALA A 304 7.31 16.85 -1.50
N LEU A 305 8.33 16.52 -2.31
CA LEU A 305 8.38 16.81 -3.72
C LEU A 305 8.45 15.48 -4.48
N ALA A 306 7.57 15.28 -5.43
CA ALA A 306 7.49 14.07 -6.24
C ALA A 306 7.62 14.41 -7.71
N TYR A 307 8.38 13.60 -8.44
CA TYR A 307 8.50 13.62 -9.88
C TYR A 307 7.91 12.32 -10.45
N GLU A 308 7.15 12.45 -11.54
CA GLU A 308 6.46 11.38 -12.25
C GLU A 308 6.82 11.40 -13.73
N GLY A 309 7.61 10.41 -14.16
CA GLY A 309 8.03 10.25 -15.54
C GLY A 309 8.20 8.77 -15.91
N SER A 310 9.17 8.47 -16.76
CA SER A 310 9.59 7.08 -17.03
C SER A 310 10.15 6.38 -15.78
N SER A 311 10.62 7.16 -14.82
CA SER A 311 10.87 6.76 -13.44
C SER A 311 10.14 7.72 -12.51
N SER A 312 9.91 7.29 -11.27
CA SER A 312 9.31 8.13 -10.23
C SER A 312 10.33 8.37 -9.13
N ALA A 313 10.41 9.62 -8.67
CA ALA A 313 11.26 10.01 -7.55
C ALA A 313 10.46 10.81 -6.54
N ARG A 314 10.75 10.62 -5.27
CA ARG A 314 10.14 11.38 -4.20
C ARG A 314 11.15 11.70 -3.12
N LEU A 315 11.25 12.96 -2.77
CA LEU A 315 11.94 13.48 -1.61
C LEU A 315 10.87 13.89 -0.59
N ARG A 316 11.02 13.46 0.66
CA ARG A 316 10.08 13.79 1.73
C ARG A 316 10.83 14.14 3.00
N PHE A 317 10.30 15.10 3.73
CA PHE A 317 10.75 15.53 5.05
C PHE A 317 9.58 15.54 6.01
N TRP A 318 9.81 15.04 7.22
CA TRP A 318 8.92 15.20 8.35
C TRP A 318 9.66 15.92 9.47
N TYR A 319 8.96 16.78 10.17
CA TYR A 319 9.43 17.43 11.38
C TYR A 319 8.48 17.12 12.53
N ASP A 320 9.03 16.60 13.64
CA ASP A 320 8.30 16.35 14.86
C ASP A 320 8.34 17.60 15.75
N LEU A 321 7.19 18.25 15.91
CA LEU A 321 7.07 19.48 16.68
C LEU A 321 7.32 19.26 18.18
N GLY A 322 6.96 18.08 18.71
CA GLY A 322 7.18 17.71 20.11
C GLY A 322 8.61 17.25 20.39
N GLY A 323 9.09 16.31 19.58
CA GLY A 323 10.43 15.73 19.71
C GLY A 323 11.55 16.55 19.09
N ARG A 324 11.23 17.59 18.32
CA ARG A 324 12.16 18.44 17.56
C ARG A 324 13.12 17.62 16.65
N GLY A 325 12.63 16.47 16.17
CA GLY A 325 13.38 15.57 15.30
C GLY A 325 12.99 15.72 13.82
N TRP A 326 13.91 15.37 12.93
CA TRP A 326 13.71 15.38 11.49
C TRP A 326 13.73 13.97 10.95
N GLN A 327 12.93 13.72 9.89
CA GLN A 327 12.96 12.49 9.13
C GLN A 327 12.98 12.80 7.63
N PRO A 328 14.14 12.81 6.98
CA PRO A 328 14.23 12.82 5.53
C PRO A 328 14.00 11.42 4.97
N SER A 329 13.40 11.33 3.79
CA SER A 329 13.34 10.09 3.02
C SER A 329 13.42 10.37 1.53
N VAL A 330 14.12 9.48 0.82
CA VAL A 330 14.22 9.47 -0.65
C VAL A 330 13.68 8.16 -1.15
N THR A 331 12.86 8.23 -2.19
CA THR A 331 12.36 7.04 -2.89
C THR A 331 12.52 7.26 -4.38
N TRP A 332 13.10 6.28 -5.05
CA TRP A 332 13.16 6.21 -6.51
C TRP A 332 12.67 4.84 -6.97
N VAL A 333 11.87 4.82 -8.02
CA VAL A 333 11.29 3.59 -8.59
C VAL A 333 11.27 3.70 -10.10
N ARG A 334 11.61 2.62 -10.78
CA ARG A 334 11.44 2.46 -12.22
C ARG A 334 10.76 1.14 -12.54
N TYR A 335 9.64 1.23 -13.23
CA TYR A 335 8.88 0.09 -13.73
C TYR A 335 9.07 -0.05 -15.23
N LEU A 336 9.30 -1.28 -15.69
CA LEU A 336 9.49 -1.65 -17.08
C LEU A 336 8.68 -2.90 -17.38
N VAL A 337 8.00 -2.90 -18.52
CA VAL A 337 7.42 -4.11 -19.11
C VAL A 337 8.36 -4.54 -20.24
N LEU A 338 8.80 -5.79 -20.19
CA LEU A 338 9.64 -6.36 -21.24
C LEU A 338 8.71 -7.08 -22.23
N ASP A 339 8.56 -6.49 -23.43
CA ASP A 339 7.78 -7.13 -24.48
C ASP A 339 8.70 -8.02 -25.34
N PRO A 340 8.60 -9.36 -25.23
CA PRO A 340 9.48 -10.27 -25.96
C PRO A 340 9.29 -10.22 -27.47
N LEU A 341 8.22 -9.59 -27.99
CA LEU A 341 7.89 -9.59 -29.41
C LEU A 341 8.48 -8.39 -30.19
N GLU A 342 8.89 -7.31 -29.55
CA GLU A 342 9.51 -6.16 -30.25
C GLU A 342 10.93 -6.46 -30.73
N GLY A 343 11.68 -7.33 -30.07
CA GLY A 343 13.03 -7.73 -30.48
C GLY A 343 13.06 -8.55 -31.77
N SER A 344 12.00 -9.30 -32.08
CA SER A 344 11.95 -10.20 -33.24
C SER A 344 11.58 -9.47 -34.56
N LYS A 345 10.94 -8.33 -34.48
CA LYS A 345 10.56 -7.55 -35.68
C LYS A 345 11.69 -6.67 -36.24
N ARG A 346 12.70 -6.34 -35.44
CA ARG A 346 13.86 -5.53 -35.91
C ARG A 346 14.94 -6.32 -36.63
N SER A 347 14.97 -7.67 -36.52
CA SER A 347 15.99 -8.48 -37.20
C SER A 347 15.59 -9.02 -38.58
N ARG A 348 14.35 -8.76 -39.06
CA ARG A 348 13.87 -9.24 -40.37
C ARG A 348 13.70 -8.15 -41.39
N GLY A 349 14.59 -7.18 -41.48
CA GLY A 349 14.49 -6.14 -42.47
C GLY A 349 15.80 -5.50 -42.82
N ARG A 350 16.64 -6.19 -43.61
CA ARG A 350 17.42 -5.71 -44.75
C ARG A 350 18.45 -6.74 -45.20
N VAL A 351 18.08 -7.51 -46.18
CA VAL A 351 19.05 -8.09 -47.09
C VAL A 351 19.30 -7.01 -48.13
N PRO A 352 20.52 -6.47 -48.31
CA PRO A 352 20.84 -5.59 -49.45
C PRO A 352 20.87 -6.44 -50.69
N GLN A 353 20.18 -5.98 -51.71
CA GLN A 353 20.42 -6.44 -53.09
C GLN A 353 21.68 -5.74 -53.65
#